data_721fd7b9dcc0a8a3b1ae488883088ce0
#
_entry.id   721fd7b9dcc0a8a3b1ae488883088ce0
#
_cell.length_a   1.000
_cell.length_b   1.000
_cell.length_c   1.000
_cell.angle_alpha   90.00
_cell.angle_beta   90.00
_cell.angle_gamma   90.00
#
_symmetry.space_group_name_H-M   'P 1'
#
loop_
_entity.id
_entity.type
_entity.pdbx_description
1 polymer ?
#
loop_
_entity_poly.entity_id
_entity_poly.type
_entity_poly.pdbx_seq_one_letter_code
_entity_poly.pdbx_strand_id
1 'polypeptide(L)'
;LKTLNISLKDKKINFLNEEIIKIAKTKNQWIATTSNKLEIKSDVIVLCNSLGSIKLIDLSCHNIQLKPVLGQAIEISLSKKEIDLLSLPKHFSINGKNFLRTNKNRMIIGSTDEYETNPKKNTFEELTDFLENKPLWLNKNNVTDKWFGIRSRPVNEPSPILKSLEKGLIICTGFYKNGILLAPACSNWLSNEVGKHLL
;
A
#
# COMPACT_ATOMS: atom_id res chain seq x y z
N LEU A 1 3.38 8.12 -9.26
CA LEU A 1 4.52 7.20 -9.11
C LEU A 1 5.51 7.30 -10.27
N LYS A 2 5.07 7.31 -11.55
CA LYS A 2 5.99 7.47 -12.70
C LYS A 2 6.85 8.73 -12.62
N THR A 3 6.25 9.87 -12.27
CA THR A 3 6.95 11.15 -12.11
C THR A 3 8.00 11.10 -10.99
N LEU A 4 7.67 10.47 -9.86
CA LEU A 4 8.61 10.25 -8.77
C LEU A 4 9.80 9.40 -9.22
N ASN A 5 9.57 8.31 -9.94
CA ASN A 5 10.64 7.46 -10.45
C ASN A 5 11.59 8.19 -11.41
N ILE A 6 11.06 9.08 -12.25
CA ILE A 6 11.90 9.92 -13.13
C ILE A 6 12.76 10.87 -12.29
N SER A 7 12.15 11.59 -11.35
CA SER A 7 12.86 12.53 -10.47
C SER A 7 13.94 11.87 -9.61
N LEU A 8 13.75 10.61 -9.19
CA LEU A 8 14.71 9.88 -8.40
C LEU A 8 15.95 9.46 -9.22
N LYS A 9 15.79 9.14 -10.50
CA LYS A 9 16.92 8.80 -11.40
C LYS A 9 17.89 9.96 -11.54
N ASP A 10 17.40 11.18 -11.56
CA ASP A 10 18.24 12.39 -11.69
C ASP A 10 19.05 12.71 -10.41
N LYS A 11 18.75 12.05 -9.27
CA LYS A 11 19.36 12.33 -7.97
C LYS A 11 20.46 11.36 -7.54
N LYS A 12 21.08 10.65 -8.47
CA LYS A 12 22.15 9.65 -8.19
C LYS A 12 21.74 8.57 -7.18
N ILE A 13 20.45 8.22 -7.14
CA ILE A 13 19.93 7.14 -6.30
C ILE A 13 20.09 5.83 -7.05
N ASN A 14 20.74 4.87 -6.43
CA ASN A 14 20.87 3.52 -6.97
C ASN A 14 19.61 2.72 -6.71
N PHE A 15 19.03 2.17 -7.78
CA PHE A 15 17.90 1.24 -7.71
C PHE A 15 18.42 -0.17 -7.93
N LEU A 16 18.14 -1.03 -6.97
CA LEU A 16 18.43 -2.46 -7.07
C LEU A 16 17.11 -3.22 -7.14
N ASN A 17 16.88 -3.94 -8.23
CA ASN A 17 15.67 -4.76 -8.41
C ASN A 17 15.92 -6.19 -7.88
N GLU A 18 16.12 -6.29 -6.57
CA GLU A 18 16.46 -7.53 -5.87
C GLU A 18 15.61 -7.66 -4.60
N GLU A 19 15.29 -8.88 -4.21
CA GLU A 19 14.64 -9.15 -2.93
C GLU A 19 15.71 -9.23 -1.83
N ILE A 20 15.52 -8.46 -0.76
CA ILE A 20 16.30 -8.59 0.47
C ILE A 20 15.73 -9.73 1.29
N ILE A 21 16.53 -10.74 1.55
CA ILE A 21 16.12 -11.93 2.30
C ILE A 21 16.63 -11.95 3.74
N LYS A 22 17.62 -11.11 4.04
CA LYS A 22 18.22 -11.04 5.39
C LYS A 22 18.79 -9.66 5.63
N ILE A 23 18.66 -9.18 6.87
CA ILE A 23 19.44 -8.07 7.39
C ILE A 23 20.19 -8.52 8.64
N ALA A 24 21.39 -8.02 8.84
CA ALA A 24 22.22 -8.36 9.98
C ALA A 24 23.04 -7.14 10.43
N LYS A 25 23.20 -6.99 11.74
CA LYS A 25 24.04 -5.95 12.33
C LYS A 25 25.44 -6.45 12.55
N THR A 26 26.40 -5.66 12.14
CA THR A 26 27.82 -5.83 12.51
C THR A 26 28.20 -4.82 13.61
N LYS A 27 29.46 -4.80 14.03
CA LYS A 27 29.90 -3.82 15.02
C LYS A 27 29.63 -2.36 14.60
N ASN A 28 29.77 -2.04 13.31
CA ASN A 28 29.77 -0.66 12.83
C ASN A 28 28.71 -0.39 11.75
N GLN A 29 28.15 -1.40 11.12
CA GLN A 29 27.25 -1.23 9.97
C GLN A 29 26.16 -2.31 9.94
N TRP A 30 25.14 -2.06 9.15
CA TRP A 30 24.14 -3.03 8.75
C TRP A 30 24.54 -3.68 7.41
N ILE A 31 24.20 -4.95 7.25
CA ILE A 31 24.34 -5.71 6.01
C ILE A 31 22.95 -6.19 5.58
N ALA A 32 22.55 -5.81 4.37
CA ALA A 32 21.38 -6.38 3.71
C ALA A 32 21.85 -7.40 2.67
N THR A 33 21.32 -8.62 2.73
CA THR A 33 21.64 -9.71 1.81
C THR A 33 20.49 -9.94 0.86
N THR A 34 20.77 -9.94 -0.44
CA THR A 34 19.79 -10.20 -1.49
C THR A 34 19.60 -11.71 -1.72
N SER A 35 18.53 -12.08 -2.43
CA SER A 35 18.27 -13.45 -2.89
C SER A 35 19.44 -14.02 -3.73
N ASN A 36 20.16 -13.18 -4.46
CA ASN A 36 21.34 -13.54 -5.26
C ASN A 36 22.65 -13.51 -4.46
N LYS A 37 22.55 -13.44 -3.11
CA LYS A 37 23.71 -13.44 -2.18
C LYS A 37 24.61 -12.19 -2.29
N LEU A 38 24.16 -11.11 -2.93
CA LEU A 38 24.85 -9.83 -2.88
C LEU A 38 24.66 -9.22 -1.49
N GLU A 39 25.76 -8.76 -0.89
CA GLU A 39 25.77 -8.04 0.37
C GLU A 39 25.90 -6.54 0.15
N ILE A 40 24.97 -5.78 0.73
CA ILE A 40 24.96 -4.33 0.70
C ILE A 40 25.20 -3.83 2.12
N LYS A 41 26.27 -3.07 2.31
CA LYS A 41 26.63 -2.45 3.58
C LYS A 41 26.03 -1.04 3.67
N SER A 42 25.51 -0.70 4.83
CA SER A 42 24.90 0.62 5.08
C SER A 42 25.00 0.99 6.56
N ASP A 43 25.11 2.27 6.84
CA ASP A 43 25.05 2.80 8.21
C ASP A 43 23.62 2.80 8.75
N VAL A 44 22.64 2.96 7.85
CA VAL A 44 21.21 2.97 8.19
C VAL A 44 20.43 2.12 7.21
N ILE A 45 19.54 1.29 7.71
CA ILE A 45 18.49 0.59 6.94
C ILE A 45 17.13 1.17 7.33
N VAL A 46 16.31 1.48 6.31
CA VAL A 46 14.92 1.88 6.48
C VAL A 46 14.00 0.81 5.88
N LEU A 47 13.18 0.20 6.72
CA LEU A 47 12.21 -0.81 6.30
C LEU A 47 10.89 -0.15 5.91
N CYS A 48 10.60 -0.11 4.60
CA CYS A 48 9.35 0.42 4.04
C CYS A 48 8.52 -0.65 3.30
N ASN A 49 8.82 -1.92 3.52
CA ASN A 49 8.31 -3.05 2.74
C ASN A 49 7.04 -3.69 3.31
N SER A 50 6.26 -2.94 4.09
CA SER A 50 4.94 -3.36 4.59
C SER A 50 5.00 -4.67 5.38
N LEU A 51 4.19 -5.68 5.05
CA LEU A 51 4.20 -7.01 5.68
C LEU A 51 5.53 -7.74 5.47
N GLY A 52 6.29 -7.40 4.45
CA GLY A 52 7.62 -7.98 4.21
C GLY A 52 8.61 -7.73 5.33
N SER A 53 8.42 -6.70 6.15
CA SER A 53 9.28 -6.42 7.30
C SER A 53 9.30 -7.56 8.32
N ILE A 54 8.21 -8.30 8.47
CA ILE A 54 8.08 -9.45 9.39
C ILE A 54 9.09 -10.56 9.04
N LYS A 55 9.44 -10.68 7.77
CA LYS A 55 10.41 -11.69 7.30
C LYS A 55 11.86 -11.32 7.60
N LEU A 56 12.13 -10.04 7.79
CA LEU A 56 13.49 -9.52 7.94
C LEU A 56 13.90 -9.35 9.40
N ILE A 57 12.94 -9.03 10.25
CA ILE A 57 13.16 -8.80 11.68
C ILE A 57 11.98 -9.35 12.50
N ASP A 58 12.26 -9.74 13.73
CA ASP A 58 11.21 -10.07 14.70
C ASP A 58 10.58 -8.77 15.24
N LEU A 59 9.45 -8.39 14.69
CA LEU A 59 8.73 -7.19 15.09
C LEU A 59 8.16 -7.29 16.51
N SER A 60 7.98 -8.50 17.06
CA SER A 60 7.45 -8.70 18.40
C SER A 60 8.40 -8.18 19.47
N CYS A 61 9.72 -8.28 19.25
CA CYS A 61 10.73 -7.69 20.13
C CYS A 61 10.63 -6.16 20.26
N HIS A 62 9.96 -5.52 19.30
CA HIS A 62 9.72 -4.07 19.25
C HIS A 62 8.28 -3.69 19.57
N ASN A 63 7.47 -4.64 20.06
CA ASN A 63 6.04 -4.48 20.33
C ASN A 63 5.24 -4.00 19.11
N ILE A 64 5.60 -4.49 17.92
CA ILE A 64 4.93 -4.18 16.64
C ILE A 64 4.21 -5.42 16.15
N GLN A 65 2.91 -5.27 15.92
CA GLN A 65 2.10 -6.32 15.32
C GLN A 65 1.40 -5.79 14.07
N LEU A 66 1.57 -6.50 12.97
CA LEU A 66 0.95 -6.21 11.69
C LEU A 66 0.06 -7.36 11.28
N LYS A 67 -1.14 -7.06 10.80
CA LYS A 67 -2.01 -8.05 10.19
C LYS A 67 -2.31 -7.71 8.74
N PRO A 68 -2.44 -8.73 7.85
CA PRO A 68 -2.88 -8.51 6.49
C PRO A 68 -4.36 -8.13 6.48
N VAL A 69 -4.72 -7.19 5.62
CA VAL A 69 -6.11 -6.88 5.27
C VAL A 69 -6.21 -6.82 3.76
N LEU A 70 -6.91 -7.78 3.17
CA LEU A 70 -7.15 -7.82 1.75
C LEU A 70 -8.19 -6.79 1.38
N GLY A 71 -8.00 -6.14 0.24
CA GLY A 71 -8.98 -5.25 -0.36
C GLY A 71 -9.11 -5.53 -1.84
N GLN A 72 -10.33 -5.76 -2.27
CA GLN A 72 -10.67 -5.98 -3.66
C GLN A 72 -11.35 -4.77 -4.26
N ALA A 73 -11.16 -4.54 -5.55
CA ALA A 73 -11.84 -3.52 -6.33
C ALA A 73 -12.20 -4.08 -7.71
N ILE A 74 -13.21 -3.48 -8.31
CA ILE A 74 -13.68 -3.81 -9.66
C ILE A 74 -13.69 -2.57 -10.54
N GLU A 75 -13.58 -2.77 -11.83
CA GLU A 75 -13.81 -1.76 -12.84
C GLU A 75 -15.04 -2.16 -13.67
N ILE A 76 -15.94 -1.20 -13.88
CA ILE A 76 -17.18 -1.38 -14.64
C ILE A 76 -17.13 -0.46 -15.85
N SER A 77 -17.51 -0.98 -17.02
CA SER A 77 -17.73 -0.19 -18.24
C SER A 77 -19.06 0.54 -18.16
N LEU A 78 -19.05 1.82 -18.56
CA LEU A 78 -20.24 2.64 -18.68
C LEU A 78 -20.52 2.95 -20.15
N SER A 79 -21.75 2.83 -20.60
CA SER A 79 -22.14 3.30 -21.91
C SER A 79 -22.15 4.84 -21.98
N LYS A 80 -22.03 5.42 -23.16
CA LYS A 80 -22.07 6.86 -23.36
C LYS A 80 -23.37 7.46 -22.81
N LYS A 81 -24.50 6.79 -23.04
CA LYS A 81 -25.83 7.21 -22.52
C LYS A 81 -25.87 7.25 -21.00
N GLU A 82 -25.28 6.27 -20.35
CA GLU A 82 -25.20 6.23 -18.87
C GLU A 82 -24.32 7.36 -18.33
N ILE A 83 -23.25 7.71 -19.01
CA ILE A 83 -22.35 8.81 -18.62
C ILE A 83 -23.06 10.15 -18.72
N ASP A 84 -23.81 10.37 -19.80
CA ASP A 84 -24.54 11.62 -20.04
C ASP A 84 -25.68 11.80 -19.05
N LEU A 85 -26.30 10.69 -18.60
CA LEU A 85 -27.35 10.68 -17.58
C LEU A 85 -26.78 10.80 -16.15
N LEU A 86 -25.50 10.46 -15.94
CA LEU A 86 -24.89 10.51 -14.62
C LEU A 86 -24.36 11.93 -14.34
N SER A 87 -25.20 12.80 -13.80
CA SER A 87 -24.78 14.05 -13.14
C SER A 87 -23.95 13.80 -11.86
N LEU A 88 -23.40 12.58 -11.70
CA LEU A 88 -22.61 12.17 -10.54
C LEU A 88 -21.24 12.83 -10.54
N PRO A 89 -20.72 13.21 -9.39
CA PRO A 89 -19.35 13.68 -9.26
C PRO A 89 -18.34 12.62 -9.74
N LYS A 90 -17.14 13.05 -10.11
CA LYS A 90 -16.08 12.12 -10.54
C LYS A 90 -15.70 11.10 -9.46
N HIS A 91 -15.87 11.48 -8.22
CA HIS A 91 -15.64 10.63 -7.05
C HIS A 91 -16.73 10.85 -6.02
N PHE A 92 -17.27 9.77 -5.48
CA PHE A 92 -18.18 9.77 -4.35
C PHE A 92 -18.01 8.49 -3.52
N SER A 93 -18.49 8.52 -2.30
CA SER A 93 -18.45 7.36 -1.40
C SER A 93 -19.83 7.07 -0.85
N ILE A 94 -20.22 5.80 -0.85
CA ILE A 94 -21.46 5.32 -0.27
C ILE A 94 -21.12 4.14 0.63
N ASN A 95 -21.56 4.19 1.87
CA ASN A 95 -21.34 3.14 2.87
C ASN A 95 -19.88 2.64 2.94
N GLY A 96 -18.93 3.59 2.91
CA GLY A 96 -17.50 3.30 2.95
C GLY A 96 -16.89 2.70 1.68
N LYS A 97 -17.67 2.53 0.60
CA LYS A 97 -17.20 2.13 -0.71
C LYS A 97 -17.00 3.36 -1.59
N ASN A 98 -15.86 3.44 -2.26
CA ASN A 98 -15.54 4.53 -3.16
C ASN A 98 -15.93 4.19 -4.59
N PHE A 99 -16.51 5.17 -5.26
CA PHE A 99 -16.87 5.13 -6.67
C PHE A 99 -16.07 6.21 -7.38
N LEU A 100 -15.17 5.81 -8.28
CA LEU A 100 -14.30 6.71 -9.01
C LEU A 100 -14.51 6.57 -10.50
N ARG A 101 -15.07 7.61 -11.14
CA ARG A 101 -15.22 7.67 -12.59
C ARG A 101 -13.90 8.02 -13.25
N THR A 102 -13.44 7.18 -14.17
CA THR A 102 -12.23 7.42 -14.98
C THR A 102 -12.56 8.16 -16.27
N ASN A 103 -11.52 8.70 -16.93
CA ASN A 103 -11.69 9.38 -18.23
C ASN A 103 -12.00 8.42 -19.40
N LYS A 104 -12.03 7.11 -19.15
CA LYS A 104 -12.24 6.07 -20.17
C LYS A 104 -13.64 5.47 -20.13
N ASN A 105 -14.63 6.23 -19.70
CA ASN A 105 -16.02 5.75 -19.56
C ASN A 105 -16.11 4.50 -18.65
N ARG A 106 -15.39 4.51 -17.55
CA ARG A 106 -15.35 3.41 -16.60
C ARG A 106 -15.53 3.94 -15.17
N MET A 107 -16.08 3.08 -14.32
CA MET A 107 -16.23 3.31 -12.91
C MET A 107 -15.40 2.29 -12.14
N ILE A 108 -14.49 2.77 -11.29
CA ILE A 108 -13.80 1.93 -10.31
C ILE A 108 -14.62 1.95 -9.03
N ILE A 109 -14.91 0.78 -8.49
CA ILE A 109 -15.63 0.60 -7.23
C ILE A 109 -14.74 -0.19 -6.27
N GLY A 110 -14.56 0.32 -5.08
CA GLY A 110 -13.72 -0.32 -4.07
C GLY A 110 -13.57 0.52 -2.81
N SER A 111 -13.02 -0.10 -1.80
CA SER A 111 -12.54 -1.46 -1.77
C SER A 111 -13.23 -2.25 -0.66
N THR A 112 -13.15 -3.58 -0.76
CA THR A 112 -13.50 -4.45 0.38
C THR A 112 -12.46 -4.32 1.49
N ASP A 113 -12.81 -4.81 2.68
CA ASP A 113 -11.92 -4.96 3.84
C ASP A 113 -12.09 -6.37 4.38
N GLU A 114 -11.17 -7.25 4.00
CA GLU A 114 -11.23 -8.67 4.34
C GLU A 114 -10.04 -9.06 5.21
N TYR A 115 -10.31 -9.80 6.26
CA TYR A 115 -9.25 -10.31 7.14
C TYR A 115 -8.64 -11.62 6.65
N GLU A 116 -9.15 -12.16 5.56
CA GLU A 116 -8.59 -13.27 4.82
C GLU A 116 -7.58 -12.77 3.80
N THR A 117 -6.61 -13.59 3.43
CA THR A 117 -5.56 -13.22 2.46
C THR A 117 -5.89 -13.66 1.03
N ASN A 118 -6.90 -14.53 0.87
CA ASN A 118 -7.34 -15.02 -0.43
C ASN A 118 -8.55 -14.23 -0.93
N PRO A 119 -8.52 -13.70 -2.17
CA PRO A 119 -9.64 -12.94 -2.71
C PRO A 119 -10.86 -13.82 -2.90
N LYS A 120 -12.02 -13.31 -2.49
CA LYS A 120 -13.30 -13.98 -2.68
C LYS A 120 -13.78 -13.86 -4.12
N LYS A 121 -14.61 -14.84 -4.56
CA LYS A 121 -15.16 -14.86 -5.93
C LYS A 121 -16.32 -13.87 -6.12
N ASN A 122 -17.03 -13.52 -5.05
CA ASN A 122 -18.23 -12.66 -5.04
C ASN A 122 -17.92 -11.17 -4.79
N THR A 123 -16.79 -10.67 -5.27
CA THR A 123 -16.35 -9.29 -5.06
C THR A 123 -17.37 -8.25 -5.51
N PHE A 124 -18.10 -8.50 -6.61
CA PHE A 124 -19.12 -7.58 -7.10
C PHE A 124 -20.25 -7.43 -6.08
N GLU A 125 -20.76 -8.55 -5.59
CA GLU A 125 -21.81 -8.60 -4.59
C GLU A 125 -21.39 -7.89 -3.30
N GLU A 126 -20.21 -8.19 -2.77
CA GLU A 126 -19.68 -7.52 -1.56
C GLU A 126 -19.51 -6.00 -1.71
N LEU A 127 -19.25 -5.54 -2.94
CA LEU A 127 -19.09 -4.12 -3.21
C LEU A 127 -20.41 -3.40 -3.49
N THR A 128 -21.50 -4.12 -3.76
CA THR A 128 -22.74 -3.53 -4.26
C THR A 128 -24.01 -3.94 -3.52
N ASP A 129 -24.02 -5.02 -2.73
CA ASP A 129 -25.23 -5.56 -2.10
C ASP A 129 -25.84 -4.68 -1.01
N PHE A 130 -25.10 -3.68 -0.53
CA PHE A 130 -25.64 -2.66 0.36
C PHE A 130 -26.58 -1.65 -0.35
N LEU A 131 -26.65 -1.67 -1.68
CA LEU A 131 -27.55 -0.83 -2.47
C LEU A 131 -28.86 -1.60 -2.71
N GLU A 132 -29.94 -1.16 -2.10
CA GLU A 132 -31.28 -1.76 -2.28
C GLU A 132 -31.75 -1.64 -3.73
N ASN A 133 -31.57 -0.46 -4.33
CA ASN A 133 -31.93 -0.18 -5.71
C ASN A 133 -30.69 0.09 -6.54
N LYS A 134 -30.12 -0.97 -7.13
CA LYS A 134 -28.93 -0.86 -8.00
C LYS A 134 -29.32 -0.19 -9.33
N PRO A 135 -28.63 0.88 -9.75
CA PRO A 135 -28.84 1.46 -11.06
C PRO A 135 -28.48 0.47 -12.16
N LEU A 136 -29.10 0.56 -13.32
CA LEU A 136 -28.92 -0.39 -14.46
C LEU A 136 -27.47 -0.54 -14.88
N TRP A 137 -26.68 0.52 -14.79
CA TRP A 137 -25.25 0.48 -15.14
C TRP A 137 -24.41 -0.33 -14.15
N LEU A 138 -24.89 -0.50 -12.91
CA LEU A 138 -24.23 -1.27 -11.89
C LEU A 138 -24.62 -2.76 -12.03
N ASN A 139 -24.13 -3.37 -13.08
CA ASN A 139 -24.43 -4.76 -13.44
C ASN A 139 -23.11 -5.58 -13.50
N LYS A 140 -23.19 -6.79 -12.99
CA LYS A 140 -22.06 -7.74 -13.00
C LYS A 140 -21.50 -8.00 -14.41
N ASN A 141 -22.36 -8.01 -15.42
CA ASN A 141 -21.96 -8.19 -16.82
C ASN A 141 -21.12 -7.05 -17.37
N ASN A 142 -21.17 -5.88 -16.73
CA ASN A 142 -20.39 -4.69 -17.11
C ASN A 142 -19.00 -4.67 -16.46
N VAL A 143 -18.68 -5.63 -15.60
CA VAL A 143 -17.36 -5.73 -14.95
C VAL A 143 -16.32 -6.06 -16.00
N THR A 144 -15.36 -5.17 -16.19
CA THR A 144 -14.28 -5.31 -17.18
C THR A 144 -12.97 -5.76 -16.56
N ASP A 145 -12.76 -5.45 -15.29
CA ASP A 145 -11.55 -5.84 -14.56
C ASP A 145 -11.81 -5.97 -13.06
N LYS A 146 -10.99 -6.77 -12.40
CA LYS A 146 -10.96 -6.87 -10.96
C LYS A 146 -9.55 -7.13 -10.46
N TRP A 147 -9.19 -6.51 -9.35
CA TRP A 147 -7.89 -6.69 -8.73
C TRP A 147 -8.00 -6.67 -7.21
N PHE A 148 -6.93 -7.07 -6.56
CA PHE A 148 -6.83 -7.03 -5.12
C PHE A 148 -5.43 -6.59 -4.68
N GLY A 149 -5.32 -6.19 -3.43
CA GLY A 149 -4.07 -5.89 -2.75
C GLY A 149 -4.16 -6.21 -1.27
N ILE A 150 -3.04 -6.59 -0.67
CA ILE A 150 -2.96 -6.86 0.76
C ILE A 150 -2.30 -5.66 1.44
N ARG A 151 -3.00 -5.08 2.41
CA ARG A 151 -2.54 -3.94 3.20
C ARG A 151 -2.01 -4.42 4.53
N SER A 152 -0.97 -3.76 5.05
CA SER A 152 -0.52 -3.99 6.43
C SER A 152 -1.28 -3.07 7.39
N ARG A 153 -1.99 -3.65 8.34
CA ARG A 153 -2.69 -2.93 9.39
C ARG A 153 -2.01 -3.15 10.74
N PRO A 154 -1.62 -2.08 11.46
CA PRO A 154 -1.19 -2.20 12.85
C PRO A 154 -2.32 -2.77 13.72
N VAL A 155 -1.97 -3.60 14.71
CA VAL A 155 -2.95 -4.19 15.63
C VAL A 155 -3.05 -3.39 16.92
N ASN A 156 -1.91 -3.06 17.51
CA ASN A 156 -1.84 -2.50 18.86
C ASN A 156 -1.52 -1.01 18.91
N GLU A 157 -1.38 -0.36 17.73
CA GLU A 157 -1.00 1.05 17.65
C GLU A 157 -1.63 1.73 16.45
N PRO A 158 -1.69 3.08 16.44
CA PRO A 158 -2.21 3.83 15.30
C PRO A 158 -1.42 3.60 14.01
N SER A 159 -2.08 3.76 12.87
CA SER A 159 -1.44 3.78 11.55
C SER A 159 -1.02 5.23 11.20
N PRO A 160 0.18 5.46 10.63
CA PRO A 160 1.25 4.52 10.32
C PRO A 160 2.19 4.26 11.50
N ILE A 161 3.02 3.21 11.39
CA ILE A 161 4.09 2.95 12.34
C ILE A 161 5.37 3.62 11.84
N LEU A 162 5.91 4.53 12.63
CA LEU A 162 7.16 5.25 12.40
C LEU A 162 8.03 5.09 13.65
N LYS A 163 9.07 4.26 13.61
CA LYS A 163 9.92 3.99 14.77
C LYS A 163 11.39 3.79 14.38
N SER A 164 12.29 4.32 15.19
CA SER A 164 13.67 3.82 15.27
C SER A 164 13.66 2.58 16.16
N LEU A 165 14.02 1.44 15.59
CA LEU A 165 14.00 0.17 16.30
C LEU A 165 15.28 -0.01 17.13
N GLU A 166 16.40 0.35 16.52
CA GLU A 166 17.72 0.40 17.15
C GLU A 166 18.66 1.30 16.33
N LYS A 167 19.88 1.53 16.81
CA LYS A 167 20.84 2.39 16.07
C LYS A 167 21.07 1.85 14.66
N GLY A 168 20.72 2.68 13.67
CA GLY A 168 20.84 2.37 12.24
C GLY A 168 19.70 1.52 11.66
N LEU A 169 18.64 1.22 12.41
CA LEU A 169 17.47 0.49 11.90
C LEU A 169 16.17 1.24 12.17
N ILE A 170 15.50 1.64 11.11
CA ILE A 170 14.27 2.42 11.17
C ILE A 170 13.16 1.66 10.43
N ILE A 171 11.94 1.72 10.93
CA ILE A 171 10.76 1.16 10.25
C ILE A 171 9.72 2.24 9.96
N CYS A 172 9.18 2.18 8.73
CA CYS A 172 8.08 3.01 8.27
C CYS A 172 7.06 2.11 7.54
N THR A 173 6.04 1.69 8.24
CA THR A 173 5.11 0.64 7.77
C THR A 173 3.70 0.84 8.32
N GLY A 174 2.81 -0.11 8.07
CA GLY A 174 1.48 -0.11 8.67
C GLY A 174 0.56 1.00 8.19
N PHE A 175 0.72 1.48 6.98
CA PHE A 175 -0.06 2.60 6.42
C PHE A 175 -1.54 2.28 6.19
N TYR A 176 -1.90 1.02 6.13
CA TYR A 176 -3.25 0.55 5.85
C TYR A 176 -3.86 1.18 4.59
N LYS A 177 -4.81 2.13 4.74
CA LYS A 177 -5.50 2.80 3.61
C LYS A 177 -4.87 4.13 3.20
N ASN A 178 -3.98 4.69 4.01
CA ASN A 178 -3.54 6.09 3.90
C ASN A 178 -2.13 6.25 3.34
N GLY A 179 -1.54 5.22 2.73
CA GLY A 179 -0.14 5.24 2.30
C GLY A 179 0.23 6.40 1.38
N ILE A 180 -0.56 6.67 0.36
CA ILE A 180 -0.29 7.76 -0.59
C ILE A 180 -0.45 9.13 0.08
N LEU A 181 -1.49 9.30 0.89
CA LEU A 181 -1.79 10.56 1.57
C LEU A 181 -0.71 10.93 2.59
N LEU A 182 -0.22 9.95 3.34
CA LEU A 182 0.72 10.18 4.44
C LEU A 182 2.20 10.12 3.99
N ALA A 183 2.49 9.60 2.80
CA ALA A 183 3.85 9.44 2.31
C ALA A 183 4.71 10.72 2.42
N PRO A 184 4.24 11.95 2.07
CA PRO A 184 5.05 13.16 2.19
C PRO A 184 5.44 13.47 3.64
N ALA A 185 4.51 13.39 4.58
CA ALA A 185 4.79 13.64 6.00
C ALA A 185 5.72 12.58 6.58
N CYS A 186 5.51 11.31 6.24
CA CYS A 186 6.36 10.22 6.69
C CYS A 186 7.77 10.30 6.11
N SER A 187 7.94 10.75 4.87
CA SER A 187 9.26 10.93 4.27
C SER A 187 10.04 12.05 4.94
N ASN A 188 9.39 13.15 5.34
CA ASN A 188 10.03 14.20 6.12
C ASN A 188 10.51 13.69 7.48
N TRP A 189 9.66 12.94 8.19
CA TRP A 189 10.04 12.32 9.45
C TRP A 189 11.24 11.37 9.26
N LEU A 190 11.19 10.49 8.25
CA LEU A 190 12.28 9.56 7.93
C LEU A 190 13.59 10.27 7.64
N SER A 191 13.57 11.34 6.85
CA SER A 191 14.77 12.12 6.52
C SER A 191 15.44 12.68 7.78
N ASN A 192 14.64 13.24 8.68
CA ASN A 192 15.15 13.76 9.95
C ASN A 192 15.70 12.65 10.85
N GLU A 193 15.00 11.50 10.89
CA GLU A 193 15.40 10.38 11.73
C GLU A 193 16.69 9.73 11.22
N VAL A 194 16.82 9.51 9.91
CA VAL A 194 18.07 9.03 9.30
C VAL A 194 19.23 9.96 9.64
N GLY A 195 19.03 11.29 9.56
CA GLY A 195 20.06 12.27 9.92
C GLY A 195 20.60 12.10 11.34
N LYS A 196 19.76 11.77 12.31
CA LYS A 196 20.19 11.50 13.71
C LYS A 196 21.05 10.24 13.85
N HIS A 197 20.86 9.27 12.99
CA HIS A 197 21.64 8.01 13.02
C HIS A 197 23.00 8.12 12.32
N LEU A 198 23.22 9.16 11.50
CA LEU A 198 24.47 9.42 10.80
C LEU A 198 25.42 10.32 11.57
N LEU A 199 24.93 10.99 12.63
CA LEU A 199 25.73 11.77 13.59
C LEU A 199 26.24 10.89 14.74
#